data_c367902f639bac111094414b7781e006
#
_entry.id   c367902f639bac111094414b7781e006
#
_cell.length_a   1.000
_cell.length_b   1.000
_cell.length_c   1.000
_cell.angle_alpha   90.00
_cell.angle_beta   90.00
_cell.angle_gamma   90.00
#
_symmetry.space_group_name_H-M   'P 1'
#
loop_
_entity.id
_entity.type
_entity.pdbx_description
1 polymer ?
#
loop_
_entity_poly.entity_id
_entity_poly.type
_entity_poly.pdbx_seq_one_letter_code
_entity_poly.pdbx_strand_id
1 'polypeptide(L)'
;SKKLYMLNKMTSLPMLAGLIVHDEVERTLKVLRYGKKADIDKSKENVIKNFKQSWSQSKNKEWKENPKWKTNLFEHYYEKNMSDQELLDIRDLMVNSVDGFFASDSYRFIQTMSDTQWLAIEDLDSFEVHGAKLWVKLDFAIRHGERVYIYDWKTGKVAKENEVQLAIYALYAKQKWDVDLSLIRLFDVYLNQQLPVKVKPTGRLIDSAKVFIENSIDSMREHLTNVDNNETEIDLFPVVGEDRESYPCSYCSFQTICYDQ
;
A
#
# COMPACT_ATOMS: atom_id res chain seq x y z
N SER A 1 22.18 -11.05 3.56
CA SER A 1 22.92 -10.48 4.72
C SER A 1 22.00 -9.58 5.54
N LYS A 2 22.35 -9.30 6.81
CA LYS A 2 21.59 -8.40 7.70
C LYS A 2 21.49 -6.98 7.10
N LYS A 3 22.56 -6.49 6.46
CA LYS A 3 22.57 -5.16 5.79
C LYS A 3 21.51 -5.08 4.70
N LEU A 4 21.44 -6.07 3.82
CA LEU A 4 20.41 -6.12 2.76
C LEU A 4 18.99 -6.11 3.33
N TYR A 5 18.73 -6.89 4.37
CA TYR A 5 17.44 -6.92 5.04
C TYR A 5 17.06 -5.54 5.62
N MET A 6 18.00 -4.85 6.28
CA MET A 6 17.76 -3.52 6.84
C MET A 6 17.45 -2.48 5.76
N LEU A 7 18.15 -2.54 4.62
CA LEU A 7 17.88 -1.65 3.48
C LEU A 7 16.53 -1.94 2.83
N ASN A 8 16.19 -3.23 2.66
CA ASN A 8 14.89 -3.64 2.10
C ASN A 8 13.70 -3.25 3.01
N LYS A 9 13.91 -3.11 4.32
CA LYS A 9 12.88 -2.69 5.29
C LYS A 9 12.82 -1.18 5.50
N MET A 10 13.66 -0.43 4.81
CA MET A 10 13.65 1.03 4.87
C MET A 10 12.35 1.57 4.27
N THR A 11 11.81 2.62 4.87
CA THR A 11 10.64 3.35 4.39
C THR A 11 10.92 4.85 4.36
N SER A 12 10.27 5.60 3.47
CA SER A 12 10.33 7.06 3.47
C SER A 12 9.24 7.67 4.34
N LEU A 13 9.36 8.95 4.69
CA LEU A 13 8.35 9.67 5.47
C LEU A 13 6.95 9.63 4.85
N PRO A 14 6.77 9.89 3.54
CA PRO A 14 5.44 9.79 2.93
C PRO A 14 4.86 8.37 2.98
N MET A 15 5.71 7.35 2.76
CA MET A 15 5.27 5.95 2.86
C MET A 15 4.89 5.56 4.28
N LEU A 16 5.67 6.01 5.28
CA LEU A 16 5.35 5.79 6.69
C LEU A 16 4.03 6.46 7.07
N ALA A 17 3.79 7.69 6.62
CA ALA A 17 2.54 8.39 6.87
C ALA A 17 1.34 7.64 6.29
N GLY A 18 1.45 7.17 5.04
CA GLY A 18 0.44 6.32 4.41
C GLY A 18 0.16 5.05 5.23
N LEU A 19 1.19 4.32 5.60
CA LEU A 19 1.07 3.10 6.40
C LEU A 19 0.35 3.36 7.74
N ILE A 20 0.73 4.43 8.46
CA ILE A 20 0.11 4.78 9.74
C ILE A 20 -1.39 5.11 9.58
N VAL A 21 -1.76 5.79 8.48
CA VAL A 21 -3.17 6.08 8.19
C VAL A 21 -3.93 4.80 7.87
N HIS A 22 -3.37 3.90 7.03
CA HIS A 22 -3.98 2.60 6.72
C HIS A 22 -4.19 1.75 7.97
N ASP A 23 -3.19 1.63 8.85
CA ASP A 23 -3.30 0.90 10.12
C ASP A 23 -4.41 1.48 11.01
N GLU A 24 -4.59 2.81 11.02
CA GLU A 24 -5.64 3.45 11.81
C GLU A 24 -7.03 3.27 11.19
N VAL A 25 -7.14 3.31 9.85
CA VAL A 25 -8.39 2.99 9.12
C VAL A 25 -8.77 1.54 9.37
N GLU A 26 -7.83 0.61 9.24
CA GLU A 26 -8.03 -0.82 9.56
C GLU A 26 -8.56 -1.01 10.99
N ARG A 27 -7.89 -0.38 11.97
CA ARG A 27 -8.30 -0.42 13.37
C ARG A 27 -9.73 0.11 13.55
N THR A 28 -10.06 1.21 12.89
CA THR A 28 -11.38 1.83 12.93
C THR A 28 -12.43 0.91 12.34
N LEU A 29 -12.15 0.31 11.17
CA LEU A 29 -13.04 -0.66 10.53
C LEU A 29 -13.27 -1.89 11.42
N LYS A 30 -12.23 -2.42 12.06
CA LYS A 30 -12.37 -3.54 13.03
C LYS A 30 -13.27 -3.16 14.22
N VAL A 31 -13.16 -1.93 14.73
CA VAL A 31 -14.04 -1.42 15.80
C VAL A 31 -15.51 -1.39 15.34
N LEU A 32 -15.77 -0.93 14.11
CA LEU A 32 -17.12 -0.90 13.51
C LEU A 32 -17.67 -2.32 13.32
N ARG A 33 -16.86 -3.26 12.83
CA ARG A 33 -17.26 -4.65 12.64
C ARG A 33 -17.80 -5.29 13.91
N TYR A 34 -17.26 -4.93 15.07
CA TYR A 34 -17.76 -5.38 16.39
C TYR A 34 -18.94 -4.55 16.92
N GLY A 35 -19.60 -3.74 16.08
CA GLY A 35 -20.75 -2.91 16.45
C GLY A 35 -20.42 -1.76 17.41
N LYS A 36 -19.14 -1.41 17.55
CA LYS A 36 -18.70 -0.31 18.41
C LYS A 36 -18.56 0.98 17.61
N LYS A 37 -18.76 2.12 18.31
CA LYS A 37 -18.49 3.42 17.70
C LYS A 37 -16.99 3.71 17.70
N ALA A 38 -16.48 4.18 16.56
CA ALA A 38 -15.13 4.67 16.46
C ALA A 38 -15.09 6.16 16.88
N ASP A 39 -13.97 6.55 17.45
CA ASP A 39 -13.72 7.89 17.97
C ASP A 39 -12.66 8.58 17.10
N ILE A 40 -13.08 9.65 16.42
CA ILE A 40 -12.23 10.39 15.47
C ILE A 40 -11.06 11.09 16.18
N ASP A 41 -11.26 11.67 17.36
CA ASP A 41 -10.21 12.40 18.06
C ASP A 41 -9.15 11.42 18.56
N LYS A 42 -9.57 10.25 19.06
CA LYS A 42 -8.67 9.17 19.42
C LYS A 42 -7.90 8.63 18.22
N SER A 43 -8.52 8.55 17.04
CA SER A 43 -7.85 8.13 15.81
C SER A 43 -6.78 9.13 15.40
N LYS A 44 -7.03 10.44 15.49
CA LYS A 44 -6.02 11.47 15.23
C LYS A 44 -4.86 11.40 16.24
N GLU A 45 -5.16 11.22 17.52
CA GLU A 45 -4.12 11.02 18.55
C GLU A 45 -3.25 9.81 18.25
N ASN A 46 -3.86 8.71 17.81
CA ASN A 46 -3.13 7.47 17.48
C ASN A 46 -2.15 7.68 16.32
N VAL A 47 -2.58 8.31 15.21
CA VAL A 47 -1.66 8.51 14.07
C VAL A 47 -0.48 9.40 14.45
N ILE A 48 -0.70 10.46 15.25
CA ILE A 48 0.37 11.32 15.76
C ILE A 48 1.30 10.55 16.70
N LYS A 49 0.76 9.75 17.61
CA LYS A 49 1.54 8.93 18.54
C LYS A 49 2.40 7.92 17.81
N ASN A 50 1.81 7.20 16.86
CA ASN A 50 2.53 6.18 16.07
C ASN A 50 3.62 6.81 15.22
N PHE A 51 3.38 7.97 14.62
CA PHE A 51 4.39 8.71 13.89
C PHE A 51 5.56 9.12 14.80
N LYS A 52 5.30 9.74 15.95
CA LYS A 52 6.34 10.13 16.92
C LYS A 52 7.17 8.92 17.38
N GLN A 53 6.52 7.77 17.61
CA GLN A 53 7.20 6.54 17.98
C GLN A 53 8.13 6.04 16.87
N SER A 54 7.63 5.94 15.64
CA SER A 54 8.39 5.50 14.47
C SER A 54 9.55 6.45 14.18
N TRP A 55 9.33 7.75 14.27
CA TRP A 55 10.35 8.78 14.17
C TRP A 55 11.48 8.58 15.18
N SER A 56 11.12 8.43 16.47
CA SER A 56 12.08 8.22 17.56
C SER A 56 12.89 6.94 17.36
N GLN A 57 12.24 5.83 16.99
CA GLN A 57 12.91 4.55 16.71
C GLN A 57 13.95 4.69 15.61
N SER A 58 13.60 5.37 14.54
CA SER A 58 14.51 5.59 13.42
C SER A 58 15.66 6.50 13.79
N LYS A 59 15.39 7.64 14.43
CA LYS A 59 16.40 8.60 14.89
C LYS A 59 17.41 7.97 15.86
N ASN A 60 16.93 7.13 16.78
CA ASN A 60 17.75 6.43 17.74
C ASN A 60 18.42 5.16 17.18
N LYS A 61 18.20 4.86 15.88
CA LYS A 61 18.78 3.72 15.16
C LYS A 61 18.44 2.36 15.81
N GLU A 62 17.25 2.25 16.47
CA GLU A 62 16.80 1.01 17.14
C GLU A 62 16.64 -0.16 16.14
N TRP A 63 16.44 0.14 14.86
CA TRP A 63 16.38 -0.83 13.77
C TRP A 63 17.69 -1.61 13.56
N LYS A 64 18.84 -1.12 14.04
CA LYS A 64 20.11 -1.85 13.95
C LYS A 64 20.09 -3.15 14.75
N GLU A 65 19.40 -3.14 15.89
CA GLU A 65 19.26 -4.31 16.75
C GLU A 65 18.05 -5.14 16.35
N ASN A 66 16.93 -4.50 16.02
CA ASN A 66 15.68 -5.17 15.70
C ASN A 66 15.03 -4.65 14.40
N PRO A 67 15.62 -4.95 13.22
CA PRO A 67 15.18 -4.41 11.94
C PRO A 67 13.80 -4.90 11.49
N LYS A 68 13.28 -5.97 12.08
CA LYS A 68 11.95 -6.49 11.76
C LYS A 68 10.82 -5.64 12.35
N TRP A 69 11.05 -5.05 13.53
CA TRP A 69 10.00 -4.43 14.33
C TRP A 69 10.20 -2.92 14.55
N LYS A 70 11.33 -2.40 14.12
CA LYS A 70 11.71 -1.01 14.34
C LYS A 70 11.83 -0.27 13.03
N THR A 71 11.27 0.94 13.01
CA THR A 71 11.26 1.79 11.83
C THR A 71 12.67 2.23 11.45
N ASN A 72 13.02 2.12 10.17
CA ASN A 72 14.22 2.67 9.56
C ASN A 72 13.78 3.64 8.46
N LEU A 73 13.88 4.94 8.71
CA LEU A 73 13.52 5.99 7.74
C LEU A 73 14.69 6.25 6.79
N PHE A 74 14.37 6.34 5.52
CA PHE A 74 15.29 6.70 4.45
C PHE A 74 15.98 8.03 4.75
N GLU A 75 15.22 9.02 5.19
CA GLU A 75 15.69 10.36 5.50
C GLU A 75 16.72 10.36 6.63
N HIS A 76 16.51 9.55 7.68
CA HIS A 76 17.47 9.43 8.77
C HIS A 76 18.70 8.60 8.40
N TYR A 77 18.52 7.54 7.59
CA TYR A 77 19.62 6.66 7.18
C TYR A 77 20.61 7.38 6.27
N TYR A 78 20.09 8.17 5.32
CA TYR A 78 20.88 8.95 4.35
C TYR A 78 21.10 10.41 4.77
N GLU A 79 20.83 10.74 6.05
CA GLU A 79 21.08 12.06 6.65
C GLU A 79 20.50 13.21 5.81
N LYS A 80 19.29 12.99 5.23
CA LYS A 80 18.60 14.02 4.47
C LYS A 80 18.09 15.11 5.43
N ASN A 81 18.33 16.35 5.07
CA ASN A 81 17.80 17.49 5.80
C ASN A 81 16.29 17.57 5.59
N MET A 82 15.55 17.61 6.68
CA MET A 82 14.10 17.81 6.69
C MET A 82 13.79 19.09 7.43
N SER A 83 12.98 19.93 6.80
CA SER A 83 12.50 21.15 7.39
C SER A 83 11.36 20.88 8.38
N ASP A 84 11.16 21.77 9.34
CA ASP A 84 10.00 21.72 10.24
C ASP A 84 8.68 21.77 9.44
N GLN A 85 8.65 22.47 8.31
CA GLN A 85 7.47 22.56 7.46
C GLN A 85 7.13 21.20 6.83
N GLU A 86 8.10 20.46 6.32
CA GLU A 86 7.86 19.11 5.77
C GLU A 86 7.29 18.17 6.84
N LEU A 87 7.76 18.26 8.08
CA LEU A 87 7.21 17.46 9.18
C LEU A 87 5.79 17.88 9.57
N LEU A 88 5.48 19.17 9.50
CA LEU A 88 4.12 19.67 9.69
C LEU A 88 3.19 19.20 8.57
N ASP A 89 3.65 19.24 7.32
CA ASP A 89 2.88 18.77 6.16
C ASP A 89 2.56 17.28 6.26
N ILE A 90 3.51 16.46 6.69
CA ILE A 90 3.29 15.02 6.94
C ILE A 90 2.28 14.79 8.07
N ARG A 91 2.37 15.55 9.17
CA ARG A 91 1.40 15.47 10.25
C ARG A 91 0.00 15.83 9.76
N ASP A 92 -0.11 16.95 9.04
CA ASP A 92 -1.38 17.45 8.52
C ASP A 92 -1.98 16.50 7.49
N LEU A 93 -1.15 15.88 6.64
CA LEU A 93 -1.58 14.82 5.73
C LEU A 93 -2.26 13.67 6.49
N MET A 94 -1.64 13.18 7.58
CA MET A 94 -2.22 12.07 8.35
C MET A 94 -3.51 12.47 9.06
N VAL A 95 -3.53 13.64 9.70
CA VAL A 95 -4.73 14.14 10.42
C VAL A 95 -5.88 14.38 9.45
N ASN A 96 -5.62 15.07 8.33
CA ASN A 96 -6.62 15.34 7.30
C ASN A 96 -7.13 14.06 6.64
N SER A 97 -6.28 13.03 6.48
CA SER A 97 -6.70 11.73 5.97
C SER A 97 -7.65 11.02 6.93
N VAL A 98 -7.40 11.07 8.23
CA VAL A 98 -8.35 10.56 9.25
C VAL A 98 -9.66 11.34 9.21
N ASP A 99 -9.63 12.66 9.19
CA ASP A 99 -10.83 13.50 9.06
C ASP A 99 -11.62 13.16 7.79
N GLY A 100 -10.91 13.00 6.65
CA GLY A 100 -11.51 12.66 5.38
C GLY A 100 -12.14 11.27 5.38
N PHE A 101 -11.52 10.28 6.03
CA PHE A 101 -12.11 8.96 6.19
C PHE A 101 -13.45 9.01 6.93
N PHE A 102 -13.49 9.64 8.12
CA PHE A 102 -14.70 9.74 8.92
C PHE A 102 -15.80 10.61 8.26
N ALA A 103 -15.43 11.59 7.46
CA ALA A 103 -16.36 12.43 6.71
C ALA A 103 -16.88 11.78 5.40
N SER A 104 -16.26 10.70 4.94
CA SER A 104 -16.55 10.08 3.64
C SER A 104 -17.93 9.41 3.55
N ASP A 105 -18.50 9.41 2.35
CA ASP A 105 -19.70 8.61 2.07
C ASP A 105 -19.44 7.11 2.24
N SER A 106 -18.23 6.66 1.95
CA SER A 106 -17.81 5.28 2.15
C SER A 106 -17.92 4.88 3.62
N TYR A 107 -17.41 5.70 4.54
CA TYR A 107 -17.53 5.44 5.98
C TYR A 107 -18.98 5.38 6.43
N ARG A 108 -19.82 6.35 6.01
CA ARG A 108 -21.27 6.34 6.31
C ARG A 108 -21.97 5.10 5.79
N PHE A 109 -21.66 4.67 4.57
CA PHE A 109 -22.21 3.45 3.98
C PHE A 109 -21.77 2.21 4.77
N ILE A 110 -20.48 2.09 5.10
CA ILE A 110 -19.92 0.96 5.84
C ILE A 110 -20.59 0.80 7.22
N GLN A 111 -20.90 1.90 7.90
CA GLN A 111 -21.57 1.88 9.19
C GLN A 111 -22.97 1.24 9.13
N THR A 112 -23.62 1.20 7.98
CA THR A 112 -24.95 0.57 7.81
C THR A 112 -24.89 -0.93 7.59
N MET A 113 -23.69 -1.52 7.42
CA MET A 113 -23.50 -2.91 7.07
C MET A 113 -23.33 -3.79 8.30
N SER A 114 -23.92 -5.00 8.25
CA SER A 114 -23.68 -6.03 9.26
C SER A 114 -22.32 -6.71 9.03
N ASP A 115 -21.77 -7.30 10.07
CA ASP A 115 -20.49 -8.02 10.04
C ASP A 115 -20.45 -9.17 9.02
N THR A 116 -21.58 -9.83 8.79
CA THR A 116 -21.73 -10.93 7.80
C THR A 116 -21.55 -10.48 6.35
N GLN A 117 -21.59 -9.18 6.09
CA GLN A 117 -21.40 -8.60 4.77
C GLN A 117 -19.94 -8.25 4.48
N TRP A 118 -19.07 -8.27 5.47
CA TRP A 118 -17.67 -7.88 5.35
C TRP A 118 -16.85 -9.05 4.80
N LEU A 119 -16.17 -8.81 3.68
CA LEU A 119 -15.41 -9.83 2.96
C LEU A 119 -13.91 -9.79 3.27
N ALA A 120 -13.33 -8.59 3.38
CA ALA A 120 -11.91 -8.41 3.68
C ALA A 120 -11.66 -7.09 4.42
N ILE A 121 -10.66 -7.08 5.32
CA ILE A 121 -10.09 -5.89 5.97
C ILE A 121 -8.58 -6.12 6.06
N GLU A 122 -7.79 -5.50 5.16
CA GLU A 122 -6.32 -5.62 5.13
C GLU A 122 -5.83 -7.08 5.10
N ASP A 123 -6.67 -8.00 4.63
CA ASP A 123 -6.35 -9.42 4.59
C ASP A 123 -5.41 -9.74 3.41
N LEU A 124 -4.27 -10.35 3.72
CA LEU A 124 -3.35 -10.86 2.71
C LEU A 124 -3.84 -12.21 2.20
N ASP A 125 -4.13 -12.31 0.91
CA ASP A 125 -4.54 -13.54 0.23
C ASP A 125 -3.85 -13.65 -1.13
N SER A 126 -4.15 -14.69 -1.89
CA SER A 126 -3.56 -14.89 -3.20
C SER A 126 -4.53 -15.56 -4.16
N PHE A 127 -4.28 -15.39 -5.44
CA PHE A 127 -4.99 -16.06 -6.52
C PHE A 127 -4.01 -16.41 -7.65
N GLU A 128 -4.42 -17.24 -8.58
CA GLU A 128 -3.57 -17.65 -9.69
C GLU A 128 -3.95 -16.93 -10.98
N VAL A 129 -2.95 -16.38 -11.66
CA VAL A 129 -3.08 -15.77 -12.97
C VAL A 129 -1.88 -16.17 -13.81
N HIS A 130 -2.10 -16.63 -15.04
CA HIS A 130 -1.04 -16.97 -15.99
C HIS A 130 0.04 -17.92 -15.43
N GLY A 131 -0.40 -18.89 -14.62
CA GLY A 131 0.50 -19.88 -13.99
C GLY A 131 1.40 -19.31 -12.87
N ALA A 132 1.12 -18.10 -12.42
CA ALA A 132 1.81 -17.50 -11.30
C ALA A 132 0.85 -17.18 -10.15
N LYS A 133 1.35 -17.30 -8.92
CA LYS A 133 0.64 -16.94 -7.70
C LYS A 133 0.82 -15.46 -7.42
N LEU A 134 -0.28 -14.68 -7.53
CA LEU A 134 -0.32 -13.28 -7.17
C LEU A 134 -0.82 -13.10 -5.74
N TRP A 135 -0.05 -12.37 -4.96
CA TRP A 135 -0.47 -11.94 -3.64
C TRP A 135 -1.21 -10.61 -3.73
N VAL A 136 -2.36 -10.55 -3.07
CA VAL A 136 -3.17 -9.34 -2.96
C VAL A 136 -3.46 -9.03 -1.51
N LYS A 137 -3.47 -7.75 -1.18
CA LYS A 137 -3.91 -7.25 0.11
C LYS A 137 -4.91 -6.15 -0.15
N LEU A 138 -6.20 -6.47 0.08
CA LEU A 138 -7.28 -5.52 -0.09
C LEU A 138 -7.42 -4.69 1.17
N ASP A 139 -7.48 -3.37 1.04
CA ASP A 139 -7.72 -2.52 2.18
C ASP A 139 -9.08 -2.80 2.81
N PHE A 140 -10.13 -2.86 1.97
CA PHE A 140 -11.47 -3.20 2.44
C PHE A 140 -12.37 -3.72 1.34
N ALA A 141 -13.17 -4.75 1.64
CA ALA A 141 -14.20 -5.25 0.74
C ALA A 141 -15.47 -5.67 1.50
N ILE A 142 -16.62 -5.42 0.87
CA ILE A 142 -17.94 -5.70 1.47
C ILE A 142 -18.93 -6.14 0.39
N ARG A 143 -19.86 -7.02 0.76
CA ARG A 143 -20.98 -7.46 -0.08
C ARG A 143 -22.27 -6.78 0.36
N HIS A 144 -22.97 -6.16 -0.56
CA HIS A 144 -24.31 -5.61 -0.34
C HIS A 144 -25.26 -6.05 -1.45
N GLY A 145 -26.21 -6.92 -1.12
CA GLY A 145 -27.00 -7.66 -2.09
C GLY A 145 -26.09 -8.53 -2.96
N GLU A 146 -26.27 -8.49 -4.27
CA GLU A 146 -25.41 -9.20 -5.23
C GLU A 146 -24.09 -8.49 -5.55
N ARG A 147 -23.93 -7.24 -5.10
CA ARG A 147 -22.78 -6.42 -5.44
C ARG A 147 -21.66 -6.55 -4.41
N VAL A 148 -20.44 -6.53 -4.92
CA VAL A 148 -19.22 -6.42 -4.11
C VAL A 148 -18.61 -5.02 -4.31
N TYR A 149 -18.31 -4.38 -3.19
CA TYR A 149 -17.68 -3.06 -3.14
C TYR A 149 -16.28 -3.24 -2.59
N ILE A 150 -15.27 -2.76 -3.33
CA ILE A 150 -13.87 -2.80 -2.95
C ILE A 150 -13.40 -1.35 -2.83
N TYR A 151 -12.80 -1.04 -1.71
CA TYR A 151 -12.25 0.27 -1.40
C TYR A 151 -10.75 0.14 -1.21
N ASP A 152 -10.02 1.04 -1.83
CA ASP A 152 -8.60 1.23 -1.65
C ASP A 152 -8.40 2.66 -1.13
N TRP A 153 -7.79 2.79 0.05
CA TRP A 153 -7.62 4.08 0.70
C TRP A 153 -6.32 4.72 0.25
N LYS A 154 -6.37 5.97 -0.18
CA LYS A 154 -5.20 6.68 -0.69
C LYS A 154 -4.93 7.94 0.12
N THR A 155 -3.68 8.14 0.53
CA THR A 155 -3.18 9.36 1.16
C THR A 155 -2.41 10.25 0.18
N GLY A 156 -2.01 9.70 -0.97
CA GLY A 156 -1.26 10.38 -2.02
C GLY A 156 -2.11 11.17 -3.02
N LYS A 157 -1.50 11.51 -4.15
CA LYS A 157 -2.17 12.17 -5.28
C LYS A 157 -2.84 11.14 -6.18
N VAL A 158 -3.85 11.61 -6.95
CA VAL A 158 -4.51 10.79 -7.97
C VAL A 158 -3.50 10.35 -9.03
N ALA A 159 -3.44 9.04 -9.28
CA ALA A 159 -2.56 8.44 -10.26
C ALA A 159 -3.33 7.41 -11.11
N LYS A 160 -3.07 7.40 -12.44
CA LYS A 160 -3.76 6.47 -13.36
C LYS A 160 -3.36 5.01 -13.12
N GLU A 161 -2.17 4.79 -12.63
CA GLU A 161 -1.62 3.47 -12.32
C GLU A 161 -2.47 2.72 -11.30
N ASN A 162 -3.20 3.44 -10.44
CA ASN A 162 -4.11 2.86 -9.46
C ASN A 162 -5.28 2.10 -10.12
N GLU A 163 -5.71 2.46 -11.33
CA GLU A 163 -6.75 1.73 -12.05
C GLU A 163 -6.37 0.27 -12.32
N VAL A 164 -5.09 0.00 -12.61
CA VAL A 164 -4.58 -1.37 -12.82
C VAL A 164 -4.64 -2.16 -11.51
N GLN A 165 -4.26 -1.56 -10.38
CA GLN A 165 -4.39 -2.19 -9.06
C GLN A 165 -5.83 -2.59 -8.77
N LEU A 166 -6.78 -1.69 -8.98
CA LEU A 166 -8.21 -1.97 -8.79
C LEU A 166 -8.72 -3.05 -9.76
N ALA A 167 -8.22 -3.11 -10.99
CA ALA A 167 -8.57 -4.17 -11.93
C ALA A 167 -8.07 -5.54 -11.47
N ILE A 168 -6.87 -5.60 -10.88
CA ILE A 168 -6.33 -6.82 -10.24
C ILE A 168 -7.22 -7.25 -9.08
N TYR A 169 -7.69 -6.31 -8.26
CA TYR A 169 -8.64 -6.60 -7.18
C TYR A 169 -9.98 -7.15 -7.70
N ALA A 170 -10.44 -6.65 -8.85
CA ALA A 170 -11.65 -7.19 -9.49
C ALA A 170 -11.44 -8.62 -10.01
N LEU A 171 -10.28 -8.94 -10.58
CA LEU A 171 -9.92 -10.30 -10.98
C LEU A 171 -9.88 -11.25 -9.78
N TYR A 172 -9.24 -10.83 -8.69
CA TYR A 172 -9.23 -11.56 -7.44
C TYR A 172 -10.66 -11.80 -6.91
N ALA A 173 -11.47 -10.75 -6.82
CA ALA A 173 -12.84 -10.84 -6.31
C ALA A 173 -13.71 -11.79 -7.15
N LYS A 174 -13.58 -11.75 -8.48
CA LYS A 174 -14.26 -12.66 -9.39
C LYS A 174 -13.91 -14.11 -9.08
N GLN A 175 -12.64 -14.42 -8.90
CA GLN A 175 -12.19 -15.78 -8.63
C GLN A 175 -12.48 -16.24 -7.20
N LYS A 176 -12.26 -15.37 -6.21
CA LYS A 176 -12.37 -15.73 -4.80
C LYS A 176 -13.80 -15.79 -4.29
N TRP A 177 -14.64 -14.87 -4.74
CA TRP A 177 -16.01 -14.71 -4.25
C TRP A 177 -17.09 -15.07 -5.27
N ASP A 178 -16.70 -15.63 -6.41
CA ASP A 178 -17.56 -16.03 -7.52
C ASP A 178 -18.60 -14.94 -7.88
N VAL A 179 -18.09 -13.73 -8.13
CA VAL A 179 -18.92 -12.56 -8.44
C VAL A 179 -18.65 -12.08 -9.87
N ASP A 180 -19.71 -11.82 -10.64
CA ASP A 180 -19.56 -11.27 -11.98
C ASP A 180 -18.97 -9.86 -11.91
N LEU A 181 -18.08 -9.54 -12.89
CA LEU A 181 -17.42 -8.24 -12.96
C LEU A 181 -18.41 -7.07 -13.03
N SER A 182 -19.58 -7.27 -13.64
CA SER A 182 -20.64 -6.25 -13.72
C SER A 182 -21.23 -5.89 -12.34
N LEU A 183 -21.08 -6.75 -11.35
CA LEU A 183 -21.55 -6.56 -9.99
C LEU A 183 -20.46 -5.99 -9.04
N ILE A 184 -19.22 -5.86 -9.51
CA ILE A 184 -18.12 -5.29 -8.72
C ILE A 184 -18.13 -3.75 -8.84
N ARG A 185 -17.87 -3.08 -7.74
CA ARG A 185 -17.72 -1.64 -7.60
C ARG A 185 -16.38 -1.34 -6.95
N LEU A 186 -15.52 -0.63 -7.67
CA LEU A 186 -14.15 -0.32 -7.26
C LEU A 186 -14.03 1.16 -6.93
N PHE A 187 -13.35 1.48 -5.85
CA PHE A 187 -13.15 2.84 -5.40
C PHE A 187 -11.72 3.07 -4.92
N ASP A 188 -11.00 4.02 -5.53
CA ASP A 188 -9.90 4.72 -4.89
C ASP A 188 -10.48 5.87 -4.08
N VAL A 189 -10.24 5.89 -2.79
CA VAL A 189 -10.73 6.95 -1.91
C VAL A 189 -9.54 7.78 -1.41
N TYR A 190 -9.37 8.96 -1.99
CA TYR A 190 -8.31 9.90 -1.61
C TYR A 190 -8.73 10.65 -0.36
N LEU A 191 -8.26 10.15 0.79
CA LEU A 191 -8.75 10.53 2.11
C LEU A 191 -8.53 12.02 2.42
N ASN A 192 -7.32 12.52 2.19
CA ASN A 192 -6.98 13.92 2.46
C ASN A 192 -7.67 14.94 1.53
N GLN A 193 -8.24 14.47 0.41
CA GLN A 193 -8.98 15.28 -0.56
C GLN A 193 -10.49 15.05 -0.48
N GLN A 194 -10.92 14.07 0.32
CA GLN A 194 -12.31 13.59 0.40
C GLN A 194 -12.90 13.23 -0.99
N LEU A 195 -12.04 12.72 -1.88
CA LEU A 195 -12.37 12.44 -3.27
C LEU A 195 -12.47 10.94 -3.52
N PRO A 196 -13.67 10.37 -3.69
CA PRO A 196 -13.84 9.01 -4.17
C PRO A 196 -13.75 8.97 -5.70
N VAL A 197 -12.78 8.24 -6.22
CA VAL A 197 -12.67 7.94 -7.65
C VAL A 197 -13.25 6.55 -7.89
N LYS A 198 -14.36 6.51 -8.61
CA LYS A 198 -15.03 5.25 -8.96
C LYS A 198 -14.47 4.70 -10.27
N VAL A 199 -13.97 3.48 -10.23
CA VAL A 199 -13.49 2.75 -11.40
C VAL A 199 -14.48 1.63 -11.75
N LYS A 200 -14.77 1.50 -13.05
CA LYS A 200 -15.59 0.40 -13.57
C LYS A 200 -14.67 -0.70 -14.10
N PRO A 201 -14.82 -1.96 -13.66
CA PRO A 201 -14.06 -3.09 -14.21
C PRO A 201 -14.57 -3.46 -15.60
N THR A 202 -14.30 -2.60 -16.60
CA THR A 202 -14.64 -2.85 -18.00
C THR A 202 -13.78 -3.97 -18.58
N GLY A 203 -14.27 -4.69 -19.58
CA GLY A 203 -13.48 -5.72 -20.27
C GLY A 203 -12.09 -5.22 -20.68
N ARG A 204 -12.03 -4.01 -21.27
CA ARG A 204 -10.75 -3.39 -21.66
C ARG A 204 -9.79 -3.20 -20.49
N LEU A 205 -10.26 -2.72 -19.35
CA LEU A 205 -9.42 -2.50 -18.17
C LEU A 205 -8.92 -3.83 -17.60
N ILE A 206 -9.79 -4.83 -17.55
CA ILE A 206 -9.46 -6.18 -17.10
C ILE A 206 -8.43 -6.84 -18.02
N ASP A 207 -8.58 -6.72 -19.33
CA ASP A 207 -7.63 -7.26 -20.30
C ASP A 207 -6.28 -6.53 -20.21
N SER A 208 -6.28 -5.21 -20.03
CA SER A 208 -5.05 -4.44 -19.77
C SER A 208 -4.34 -4.89 -18.48
N ALA A 209 -5.08 -5.19 -17.41
CA ALA A 209 -4.49 -5.70 -16.18
C ALA A 209 -3.89 -7.10 -16.36
N LYS A 210 -4.52 -7.98 -17.11
CA LYS A 210 -3.97 -9.31 -17.44
C LYS A 210 -2.68 -9.19 -18.23
N VAL A 211 -2.66 -8.36 -19.29
CA VAL A 211 -1.46 -8.11 -20.08
C VAL A 211 -0.34 -7.51 -19.23
N PHE A 212 -0.66 -6.60 -18.31
CA PHE A 212 0.31 -6.04 -17.37
C PHE A 212 0.91 -7.13 -16.46
N ILE A 213 0.08 -8.04 -15.94
CA ILE A 213 0.53 -9.17 -15.10
C ILE A 213 1.44 -10.09 -15.92
N GLU A 214 1.01 -10.50 -17.12
CA GLU A 214 1.77 -11.37 -18.02
C GLU A 214 3.15 -10.78 -18.33
N ASN A 215 3.19 -9.52 -18.79
CA ASN A 215 4.44 -8.84 -19.09
C ASN A 215 5.35 -8.71 -17.84
N SER A 216 4.78 -8.44 -16.66
CA SER A 216 5.55 -8.36 -15.42
C SER A 216 6.15 -9.71 -15.03
N ILE A 217 5.41 -10.81 -15.21
CA ILE A 217 5.89 -12.16 -14.92
C ILE A 217 7.01 -12.52 -15.89
N ASP A 218 6.83 -12.26 -17.18
CA ASP A 218 7.82 -12.58 -18.21
C ASP A 218 9.10 -11.77 -18.01
N SER A 219 8.99 -10.46 -17.73
CA SER A 219 10.15 -9.62 -17.40
C SER A 219 10.90 -10.10 -16.14
N MET A 220 10.19 -10.59 -15.12
CA MET A 220 10.87 -11.19 -13.96
C MET A 220 11.57 -12.48 -14.30
N ARG A 221 10.99 -13.31 -15.17
CA ARG A 221 11.60 -14.58 -15.63
C ARG A 221 12.87 -14.38 -16.47
N GLU A 222 12.95 -13.29 -17.24
CA GLU A 222 14.15 -12.92 -18.00
C GLU A 222 15.38 -12.69 -17.11
N HIS A 223 15.18 -12.37 -15.82
CA HIS A 223 16.24 -12.22 -14.84
C HIS A 223 16.62 -13.52 -14.12
N LEU A 224 16.09 -14.68 -14.54
CA LEU A 224 16.38 -15.97 -13.95
C LEU A 224 17.19 -16.83 -14.91
N THR A 225 18.25 -17.47 -14.41
CA THR A 225 18.99 -18.52 -15.12
C THR A 225 18.29 -19.88 -15.03
N ASN A 226 17.52 -20.09 -13.94
CA ASN A 226 16.70 -21.26 -13.72
C ASN A 226 15.39 -20.85 -13.05
N VAL A 227 14.29 -20.89 -13.83
CA VAL A 227 12.95 -20.48 -13.37
C VAL A 227 12.41 -21.42 -12.28
N ASP A 228 12.63 -22.72 -12.42
CA ASP A 228 12.08 -23.73 -11.50
C ASP A 228 12.67 -23.62 -10.09
N ASN A 229 13.95 -23.27 -10.00
CA ASN A 229 14.68 -23.12 -8.75
C ASN A 229 14.75 -21.66 -8.27
N ASN A 230 14.22 -20.70 -9.03
CA ASN A 230 14.33 -19.25 -8.78
C ASN A 230 15.81 -18.81 -8.61
N GLU A 231 16.69 -19.31 -9.49
CA GLU A 231 18.11 -19.01 -9.51
C GLU A 231 18.41 -17.88 -10.51
N THR A 232 19.41 -17.06 -10.18
CA THR A 232 19.82 -15.93 -11.00
C THR A 232 21.32 -15.66 -10.89
N GLU A 233 21.85 -14.88 -11.81
CA GLU A 233 23.21 -14.36 -11.80
C GLU A 233 23.20 -12.83 -11.75
N ILE A 234 24.24 -12.24 -11.15
CA ILE A 234 24.32 -10.79 -10.93
C ILE A 234 24.30 -10.00 -12.24
N ASP A 235 24.89 -10.57 -13.30
CA ASP A 235 25.02 -9.93 -14.62
C ASP A 235 23.65 -9.73 -15.30
N LEU A 236 22.61 -10.42 -14.85
CA LEU A 236 21.24 -10.21 -15.32
C LEU A 236 20.56 -8.97 -14.71
N PHE A 237 21.22 -8.29 -13.76
CA PHE A 237 20.71 -7.07 -13.13
C PHE A 237 21.64 -5.89 -13.44
N PRO A 238 21.55 -5.30 -14.63
CA PRO A 238 22.39 -4.16 -14.98
C PRO A 238 22.11 -2.98 -14.06
N VAL A 239 23.14 -2.19 -13.78
CA VAL A 239 22.99 -0.94 -13.02
C VAL A 239 22.08 0.00 -13.81
N VAL A 240 21.02 0.48 -13.16
CA VAL A 240 20.04 1.39 -13.76
C VAL A 240 20.45 2.82 -13.49
N GLY A 241 20.83 3.56 -14.54
CA GLY A 241 21.10 4.98 -14.50
C GLY A 241 22.52 5.37 -14.09
N GLU A 242 23.07 6.35 -14.76
CA GLU A 242 24.38 6.95 -14.47
C GLU A 242 24.27 8.13 -13.50
N ASP A 243 23.10 8.78 -13.45
CA ASP A 243 22.84 9.93 -12.59
C ASP A 243 22.26 9.49 -11.24
N ARG A 244 23.09 9.60 -10.22
CA ARG A 244 22.77 9.21 -8.82
C ARG A 244 21.80 10.17 -8.13
N GLU A 245 21.63 11.38 -8.64
CA GLU A 245 20.77 12.42 -8.08
C GLU A 245 19.36 12.38 -8.66
N SER A 246 19.17 11.70 -9.80
CA SER A 246 17.86 11.55 -10.44
C SER A 246 17.10 10.32 -9.95
N TYR A 247 15.80 10.27 -10.29
CA TYR A 247 14.96 9.08 -10.10
C TYR A 247 15.41 7.96 -11.06
N PRO A 248 15.47 6.68 -10.61
CA PRO A 248 15.06 6.17 -9.28
C PRO A 248 16.18 6.20 -8.22
N CYS A 249 17.43 6.53 -8.57
CA CYS A 249 18.58 6.40 -7.69
C CYS A 249 18.47 7.26 -6.43
N SER A 250 17.99 8.50 -6.56
CA SER A 250 17.85 9.45 -5.45
C SER A 250 16.94 8.98 -4.31
N TYR A 251 16.05 8.00 -4.57
CA TYR A 251 15.13 7.40 -3.59
C TYR A 251 15.38 5.92 -3.34
N CYS A 252 16.47 5.37 -3.90
CA CYS A 252 16.78 3.96 -3.77
C CYS A 252 17.33 3.63 -2.38
N SER A 253 16.71 2.68 -1.70
CA SER A 253 17.17 2.20 -0.38
C SER A 253 18.55 1.52 -0.43
N PHE A 254 19.04 1.15 -1.61
CA PHE A 254 20.29 0.40 -1.81
C PHE A 254 21.47 1.25 -2.27
N GLN A 255 21.38 2.60 -2.22
CA GLN A 255 22.44 3.52 -2.66
C GLN A 255 23.82 3.14 -2.12
N THR A 256 23.93 2.84 -0.82
CA THR A 256 25.21 2.49 -0.18
C THR A 256 25.83 1.18 -0.67
N ILE A 257 25.07 0.32 -1.34
CA ILE A 257 25.61 -0.91 -1.93
C ILE A 257 26.00 -0.67 -3.38
N CYS A 258 25.16 0.07 -4.09
CA CYS A 258 25.35 0.35 -5.51
C CYS A 258 26.52 1.32 -5.78
N TYR A 259 26.81 2.22 -4.84
CA TYR A 259 27.83 3.27 -5.01
C TYR A 259 29.22 2.89 -4.48
N ASP A 260 29.27 1.88 -3.62
CA ASP A 260 30.53 1.37 -3.03
C ASP A 260 31.18 0.24 -3.87
N GLN A 261 30.67 -0.01 -5.10
CA GLN A 261 31.22 -0.98 -6.06
C GLN A 261 32.23 -0.35 -7.02
#